data_17f7c836395f0cca4c596bcecb851104
#
_entry.id   17f7c836395f0cca4c596bcecb851104
#
_cell.length_a   1.000
_cell.length_b   1.000
_cell.length_c   1.000
_cell.angle_alpha   90.00
_cell.angle_beta   90.00
_cell.angle_gamma   90.00
#
_symmetry.space_group_name_H-M   'P 1'
#
loop_
_entity.id
_entity.type
_entity.pdbx_description
1 polymer ?
#
loop_
_entity_poly.entity_id
_entity_poly.type
_entity_poly.pdbx_seq_one_letter_code
_entity_poly.pdbx_strand_id
1 'polypeptide(L)'
;NIPIRVGVNSGSLEKPLVEKYGGVTAEGIVESALDKVHMIEDLGYDNLVISIKSSDVLMCVKAHELLAGRTVYPLHVGITESGTVNSGNIKSAIGLSLILSQGIGDTIRVSLTGDPVEEIKSAKLILRTLGLRKGGIEVVSCPTCGRTQINLIDLATKVEKMVEDYPLDIKVAVMGCVVNGPGEAKEADLGVAGGIGEGLLIKHGEIVKKLPEDQLLPALKEELDHWS
;
A
#
# COMPACT_ATOMS: atom_id res chain seq x y z
N ASN A 1 28.03 16.09 1.58
CA ASN A 1 27.26 15.83 2.79
C ASN A 1 26.27 14.67 2.51
N ILE A 2 26.56 13.44 3.00
CA ILE A 2 25.78 12.22 2.72
C ILE A 2 24.92 11.93 3.95
N PRO A 3 23.58 11.81 3.83
CA PRO A 3 22.74 11.51 4.99
C PRO A 3 23.08 10.16 5.61
N ILE A 4 23.13 10.11 6.94
CA ILE A 4 23.32 8.89 7.72
C ILE A 4 21.96 8.41 8.23
N ARG A 5 21.62 7.13 7.98
CA ARG A 5 20.42 6.54 8.54
C ARG A 5 20.75 5.72 9.79
N VAL A 6 20.31 6.22 10.93
CA VAL A 6 20.33 5.49 12.21
C VAL A 6 19.22 4.44 12.18
N GLY A 7 19.57 3.17 12.35
CA GLY A 7 18.61 2.06 12.28
C GLY A 7 18.59 1.22 13.55
N VAL A 8 17.40 1.01 14.12
CA VAL A 8 17.15 0.08 15.24
C VAL A 8 16.04 -0.89 14.89
N ASN A 9 16.29 -2.16 15.12
CA ASN A 9 15.29 -3.21 14.98
C ASN A 9 15.02 -3.88 16.33
N SER A 10 13.78 -4.25 16.61
CA SER A 10 13.37 -4.92 17.84
C SER A 10 14.18 -6.21 18.12
N GLY A 11 14.50 -6.97 17.06
CA GLY A 11 15.27 -8.22 17.17
C GLY A 11 16.75 -8.07 17.53
N SER A 12 17.28 -6.85 17.49
CA SER A 12 18.69 -6.54 17.82
C SER A 12 18.83 -5.46 18.87
N LEU A 13 17.81 -5.25 19.72
CA LEU A 13 17.88 -4.31 20.82
C LEU A 13 18.96 -4.71 21.83
N GLU A 14 19.70 -3.72 22.32
CA GLU A 14 20.81 -3.91 23.25
C GLU A 14 20.37 -4.52 24.58
N LYS A 15 21.12 -5.51 25.07
CA LYS A 15 20.84 -6.20 26.34
C LYS A 15 20.57 -5.28 27.53
N PRO A 16 21.35 -4.20 27.76
CA PRO A 16 21.06 -3.28 28.85
C PRO A 16 19.68 -2.62 28.77
N LEU A 17 19.20 -2.31 27.56
CA LEU A 17 17.86 -1.75 27.36
C LEU A 17 16.77 -2.80 27.56
N VAL A 18 17.00 -4.03 27.10
CA VAL A 18 16.08 -5.17 27.37
C VAL A 18 15.96 -5.41 28.88
N GLU A 19 17.04 -5.37 29.62
CA GLU A 19 17.04 -5.52 31.10
C GLU A 19 16.32 -4.34 31.76
N LYS A 20 16.63 -3.11 31.35
CA LYS A 20 16.02 -1.86 31.87
C LYS A 20 14.49 -1.86 31.75
N TYR A 21 13.98 -2.29 30.59
CA TYR A 21 12.55 -2.25 30.29
C TYR A 21 11.81 -3.59 30.55
N GLY A 22 12.51 -4.60 31.04
CA GLY A 22 11.95 -5.93 31.31
C GLY A 22 11.57 -6.72 30.07
N GLY A 23 12.14 -6.37 28.90
CA GLY A 23 11.88 -6.98 27.61
C GLY A 23 12.13 -6.04 26.43
N VAL A 24 11.77 -6.50 25.24
CA VAL A 24 11.77 -5.65 24.03
C VAL A 24 10.49 -4.81 24.06
N THR A 25 10.64 -3.49 24.16
CA THR A 25 9.51 -2.55 24.27
C THR A 25 9.65 -1.38 23.28
N ALA A 26 8.57 -0.68 23.02
CA ALA A 26 8.59 0.52 22.19
C ALA A 26 9.51 1.61 22.77
N GLU A 27 9.47 1.78 24.09
CA GLU A 27 10.30 2.74 24.82
C GLU A 27 11.80 2.40 24.69
N GLY A 28 12.15 1.12 24.83
CA GLY A 28 13.54 0.67 24.66
C GLY A 28 14.07 0.87 23.25
N ILE A 29 13.24 0.61 22.22
CA ILE A 29 13.59 0.84 20.83
C ILE A 29 13.83 2.33 20.57
N VAL A 30 13.00 3.21 21.11
CA VAL A 30 13.12 4.67 20.96
C VAL A 30 14.35 5.18 21.69
N GLU A 31 14.62 4.74 22.90
CA GLU A 31 15.83 5.13 23.65
C GLU A 31 17.08 4.71 22.86
N SER A 32 17.15 3.47 22.39
CA SER A 32 18.27 3.00 21.56
C SER A 32 18.49 3.86 20.31
N ALA A 33 17.41 4.30 19.66
CA ALA A 33 17.52 5.15 18.47
C ALA A 33 18.06 6.54 18.83
N LEU A 34 17.53 7.17 19.88
CA LEU A 34 17.94 8.50 20.32
C LEU A 34 19.38 8.53 20.85
N ASP A 35 19.82 7.51 21.59
CA ASP A 35 21.20 7.40 22.04
C ASP A 35 22.18 7.40 20.86
N LYS A 36 21.87 6.67 19.80
CA LYS A 36 22.70 6.64 18.59
C LYS A 36 22.67 7.96 17.83
N VAL A 37 21.53 8.64 17.80
CA VAL A 37 21.41 9.98 17.23
C VAL A 37 22.29 10.96 17.98
N HIS A 38 22.19 11.02 19.31
CA HIS A 38 23.02 11.89 20.16
C HIS A 38 24.51 11.62 19.98
N MET A 39 24.92 10.34 19.87
CA MET A 39 26.33 10.00 19.61
C MET A 39 26.86 10.61 18.30
N ILE A 40 26.01 10.74 17.27
CA ILE A 40 26.40 11.33 15.99
C ILE A 40 26.36 12.87 16.07
N GLU A 41 25.34 13.42 16.74
CA GLU A 41 25.23 14.86 16.99
C GLU A 41 26.43 15.39 17.78
N ASP A 42 26.91 14.67 18.80
CA ASP A 42 28.10 14.99 19.60
C ASP A 42 29.38 15.07 18.74
N LEU A 43 29.41 14.41 17.59
CA LEU A 43 30.47 14.53 16.59
C LEU A 43 30.28 15.70 15.62
N GLY A 44 29.24 16.51 15.82
CA GLY A 44 28.92 17.68 15.00
C GLY A 44 28.24 17.35 13.66
N TYR A 45 27.55 16.23 13.58
CA TYR A 45 26.83 15.81 12.36
C TYR A 45 25.32 15.68 12.58
N ASP A 46 24.53 16.37 11.75
CA ASP A 46 23.08 16.52 11.89
C ASP A 46 22.26 16.11 10.63
N ASN A 47 22.91 15.65 9.56
CA ASN A 47 22.19 15.17 8.38
C ASN A 47 21.78 13.70 8.58
N LEU A 48 20.72 13.49 9.38
CA LEU A 48 20.30 12.18 9.86
C LEU A 48 18.89 11.80 9.35
N VAL A 49 18.66 10.50 9.26
CA VAL A 49 17.35 9.86 9.10
C VAL A 49 17.24 8.77 10.16
N ILE A 50 16.11 8.63 10.81
CA ILE A 50 15.91 7.60 11.83
C ILE A 50 14.99 6.50 11.28
N SER A 51 15.38 5.24 11.48
CA SER A 51 14.60 4.08 11.11
C SER A 51 14.46 3.15 12.31
N ILE A 52 13.24 3.00 12.81
CA ILE A 52 12.92 2.00 13.84
C ILE A 52 11.96 0.98 13.25
N LYS A 53 12.20 -0.29 13.51
CA LYS A 53 11.39 -1.38 12.96
C LYS A 53 11.16 -2.48 13.98
N SER A 54 9.99 -3.08 13.92
CA SER A 54 9.62 -4.27 14.66
C SER A 54 8.83 -5.23 13.77
N SER A 55 8.89 -6.51 14.09
CA SER A 55 7.99 -7.54 13.53
C SER A 55 6.62 -7.55 14.24
N ASP A 56 6.55 -7.00 15.45
CA ASP A 56 5.30 -6.69 16.13
C ASP A 56 4.77 -5.35 15.63
N VAL A 57 3.61 -5.40 14.97
CA VAL A 57 3.00 -4.24 14.30
C VAL A 57 2.63 -3.16 15.30
N LEU A 58 1.95 -3.52 16.39
CA LEU A 58 1.48 -2.52 17.37
C LEU A 58 2.62 -1.90 18.16
N MET A 59 3.64 -2.68 18.51
CA MET A 59 4.87 -2.16 19.12
C MET A 59 5.56 -1.18 18.16
N CYS A 60 5.64 -1.51 16.87
CA CYS A 60 6.23 -0.64 15.85
C CYS A 60 5.48 0.69 15.74
N VAL A 61 4.15 0.67 15.70
CA VAL A 61 3.30 1.87 15.70
C VAL A 61 3.57 2.72 16.94
N LYS A 62 3.52 2.10 18.13
CA LYS A 62 3.77 2.80 19.39
C LYS A 62 5.16 3.43 19.46
N ALA A 63 6.18 2.73 18.98
CA ALA A 63 7.54 3.27 18.94
C ALA A 63 7.64 4.50 18.02
N HIS A 64 6.95 4.50 16.86
CA HIS A 64 6.91 5.66 15.97
C HIS A 64 6.17 6.85 16.59
N GLU A 65 5.04 6.62 17.28
CA GLU A 65 4.32 7.66 18.02
C GLU A 65 5.23 8.33 19.07
N LEU A 66 5.95 7.52 19.84
CA LEU A 66 6.88 8.02 20.87
C LEU A 66 8.07 8.78 20.27
N LEU A 67 8.61 8.29 19.15
CA LEU A 67 9.77 8.88 18.49
C LEU A 67 9.43 10.20 17.81
N ALA A 68 8.28 10.26 17.11
CA ALA A 68 7.86 11.46 16.37
C ALA A 68 7.72 12.71 17.25
N GLY A 69 7.36 12.53 18.53
CA GLY A 69 7.32 13.63 19.51
C GLY A 69 8.68 14.03 20.10
N ARG A 70 9.78 13.34 19.74
CA ARG A 70 11.10 13.51 20.36
C ARG A 70 12.23 13.85 19.38
N THR A 71 11.92 13.93 18.08
CA THR A 71 12.91 14.23 17.04
C THR A 71 12.34 15.11 15.96
N VAL A 72 13.22 15.84 15.29
CA VAL A 72 12.91 16.62 14.08
C VAL A 72 13.47 15.96 12.82
N TYR A 73 14.20 14.86 12.97
CA TYR A 73 14.76 14.15 11.84
C TYR A 73 13.72 13.36 11.08
N PRO A 74 13.87 13.24 9.75
CA PRO A 74 13.00 12.41 8.93
C PRO A 74 12.96 10.95 9.40
N LEU A 75 11.76 10.36 9.35
CA LEU A 75 11.52 8.99 9.77
C LEU A 75 11.36 8.06 8.57
N HIS A 76 12.14 6.98 8.57
CA HIS A 76 12.00 5.89 7.61
C HIS A 76 11.22 4.74 8.24
N VAL A 77 9.97 4.58 7.81
CA VAL A 77 9.01 3.68 8.44
C VAL A 77 8.83 2.35 7.69
N GLY A 78 8.58 1.29 8.40
CA GLY A 78 8.33 -0.03 7.85
C GLY A 78 8.23 -1.11 8.91
N ILE A 79 7.58 -2.21 8.56
CA ILE A 79 7.54 -3.42 9.39
C ILE A 79 8.66 -4.35 8.93
N THR A 80 9.44 -4.89 9.85
CA THR A 80 10.50 -5.86 9.52
C THR A 80 10.04 -7.29 9.73
N GLU A 81 10.69 -8.25 9.04
CA GLU A 81 10.37 -9.68 9.20
C GLU A 81 8.88 -9.97 8.99
N SER A 82 8.29 -9.31 7.99
CA SER A 82 6.83 -9.37 7.78
C SER A 82 6.36 -10.73 7.28
N GLY A 83 7.23 -11.49 6.62
CA GLY A 83 6.92 -12.80 6.05
C GLY A 83 6.85 -12.80 4.53
N THR A 84 6.21 -13.83 3.95
CA THR A 84 6.02 -13.97 2.50
C THR A 84 5.09 -12.89 1.94
N VAL A 85 4.98 -12.82 0.61
CA VAL A 85 4.18 -11.79 -0.08
C VAL A 85 2.77 -11.64 0.52
N ASN A 86 2.05 -12.74 0.76
CA ASN A 86 0.68 -12.67 1.30
C ASN A 86 0.64 -12.13 2.74
N SER A 87 1.33 -12.77 3.67
CA SER A 87 1.29 -12.38 5.09
C SER A 87 2.03 -11.06 5.34
N GLY A 88 3.12 -10.83 4.62
CA GLY A 88 3.93 -9.63 4.72
C GLY A 88 3.21 -8.39 4.23
N ASN A 89 2.43 -8.49 3.15
CA ASN A 89 1.60 -7.39 2.66
C ASN A 89 0.54 -6.98 3.67
N ILE A 90 -0.12 -7.94 4.31
CA ILE A 90 -1.14 -7.65 5.33
C ILE A 90 -0.49 -6.91 6.52
N LYS A 91 0.62 -7.44 7.06
CA LYS A 91 1.32 -6.80 8.18
C LYS A 91 1.83 -5.40 7.83
N SER A 92 2.45 -5.27 6.66
CA SER A 92 2.98 -3.98 6.18
C SER A 92 1.87 -2.97 5.93
N ALA A 93 0.76 -3.38 5.31
CA ALA A 93 -0.39 -2.51 5.07
C ALA A 93 -0.98 -2.00 6.40
N ILE A 94 -1.20 -2.88 7.37
CA ILE A 94 -1.72 -2.49 8.69
C ILE A 94 -0.76 -1.52 9.39
N GLY A 95 0.51 -1.90 9.54
CA GLY A 95 1.49 -1.11 10.28
C GLY A 95 1.78 0.25 9.63
N LEU A 96 2.01 0.27 8.31
CA LEU A 96 2.23 1.51 7.58
C LEU A 96 1.01 2.42 7.60
N SER A 97 -0.21 1.87 7.44
CA SER A 97 -1.43 2.67 7.47
C SER A 97 -1.64 3.33 8.83
N LEU A 98 -1.42 2.60 9.92
CA LEU A 98 -1.55 3.14 11.28
C LEU A 98 -0.53 4.25 11.58
N ILE A 99 0.69 4.14 11.06
CA ILE A 99 1.73 5.16 11.26
C ILE A 99 1.48 6.37 10.35
N LEU A 100 1.30 6.14 9.05
CA LEU A 100 1.16 7.20 8.04
C LEU A 100 -0.11 8.03 8.20
N SER A 101 -1.22 7.42 8.67
CA SER A 101 -2.48 8.13 8.94
C SER A 101 -2.37 9.17 10.07
N GLN A 102 -1.34 9.07 10.90
CA GLN A 102 -1.03 10.05 11.94
C GLN A 102 -0.11 11.18 11.45
N GLY A 103 0.25 11.20 10.16
CA GLY A 103 1.21 12.14 9.60
C GLY A 103 2.67 11.83 9.97
N ILE A 104 2.95 10.59 10.42
CA ILE A 104 4.29 10.13 10.81
C ILE A 104 4.91 9.36 9.65
N GLY A 105 6.16 9.72 9.27
CA GLY A 105 6.93 9.02 8.26
C GLY A 105 7.16 9.84 6.98
N ASP A 106 8.42 9.86 6.54
CA ASP A 106 8.88 10.62 5.37
C ASP A 106 9.26 9.69 4.21
N THR A 107 9.72 8.51 4.53
CA THR A 107 10.01 7.44 3.58
C THR A 107 9.53 6.10 4.12
N ILE A 108 9.18 5.18 3.23
CA ILE A 108 8.67 3.86 3.62
C ILE A 108 9.48 2.72 3.03
N ARG A 109 9.42 1.56 3.69
CA ARG A 109 9.83 0.28 3.11
C ARG A 109 8.84 -0.81 3.48
N VAL A 110 8.35 -1.52 2.47
CA VAL A 110 7.73 -2.83 2.63
C VAL A 110 8.83 -3.88 2.61
N SER A 111 8.82 -4.85 3.53
CA SER A 111 9.82 -5.93 3.62
C SER A 111 9.14 -7.27 3.45
N LEU A 112 9.44 -7.96 2.35
CA LEU A 112 8.83 -9.23 1.99
C LEU A 112 9.90 -10.31 1.77
N THR A 113 9.57 -11.55 2.09
CA THR A 113 10.34 -12.70 1.62
C THR A 113 9.85 -13.03 0.20
N GLY A 114 10.46 -12.36 -0.80
CA GLY A 114 10.08 -12.45 -2.21
C GLY A 114 10.91 -11.54 -3.10
N ASP A 115 10.48 -11.38 -4.35
CA ASP A 115 11.11 -10.45 -5.30
C ASP A 115 11.01 -9.00 -4.76
N PRO A 116 12.12 -8.24 -4.71
CA PRO A 116 12.10 -6.85 -4.24
C PRO A 116 11.19 -5.93 -5.09
N VAL A 117 10.87 -6.29 -6.33
CA VAL A 117 9.90 -5.55 -7.15
C VAL A 117 8.50 -5.59 -6.52
N GLU A 118 8.11 -6.70 -5.89
CA GLU A 118 6.83 -6.83 -5.20
C GLU A 118 6.73 -5.91 -3.97
N GLU A 119 7.86 -5.62 -3.30
CA GLU A 119 7.89 -4.61 -2.21
C GLU A 119 7.50 -3.22 -2.73
N ILE A 120 7.96 -2.85 -3.93
CA ILE A 120 7.67 -1.55 -4.54
C ILE A 120 6.21 -1.47 -5.00
N LYS A 121 5.67 -2.55 -5.59
CA LYS A 121 4.25 -2.63 -5.98
C LYS A 121 3.35 -2.45 -4.76
N SER A 122 3.63 -3.20 -3.71
CA SER A 122 2.89 -3.14 -2.44
C SER A 122 2.99 -1.75 -1.79
N ALA A 123 4.17 -1.14 -1.76
CA ALA A 123 4.37 0.20 -1.22
C ALA A 123 3.56 1.25 -1.99
N LYS A 124 3.58 1.20 -3.32
CA LYS A 124 2.78 2.09 -4.17
C LYS A 124 1.28 1.92 -3.93
N LEU A 125 0.82 0.68 -3.80
CA LEU A 125 -0.59 0.37 -3.53
C LEU A 125 -1.03 0.91 -2.17
N ILE A 126 -0.26 0.65 -1.10
CA ILE A 126 -0.54 1.17 0.24
C ILE A 126 -0.65 2.70 0.22
N LEU A 127 0.31 3.39 -0.39
CA LEU A 127 0.31 4.85 -0.45
C LEU A 127 -0.88 5.41 -1.26
N ARG A 128 -1.27 4.75 -2.36
CA ARG A 128 -2.46 5.15 -3.13
C ARG A 128 -3.74 4.94 -2.33
N THR A 129 -3.89 3.78 -1.69
CA THR A 129 -5.06 3.47 -0.85
C THR A 129 -5.24 4.47 0.31
N LEU A 130 -4.14 5.03 0.82
CA LEU A 130 -4.15 6.08 1.85
C LEU A 130 -4.31 7.50 1.26
N GLY A 131 -4.40 7.68 -0.05
CA GLY A 131 -4.44 9.00 -0.69
C GLY A 131 -3.13 9.80 -0.62
N LEU A 132 -2.04 9.16 -0.19
CA LEU A 132 -0.71 9.79 -0.05
C LEU A 132 0.09 9.79 -1.36
N ARG A 133 -0.35 9.03 -2.36
CA ARG A 133 0.27 8.98 -3.69
C ARG A 133 -0.82 9.08 -4.75
N LYS A 134 -0.62 9.98 -5.70
CA LYS A 134 -1.43 10.11 -6.91
C LYS A 134 -0.82 9.30 -8.07
N GLY A 135 -1.65 9.04 -9.07
CA GLY A 135 -1.26 8.34 -10.30
C GLY A 135 -1.33 6.82 -10.19
N GLY A 136 -1.71 6.22 -11.29
CA GLY A 136 -2.04 4.82 -11.43
C GLY A 136 -3.54 4.55 -11.28
N ILE A 137 -4.03 3.54 -11.98
CA ILE A 137 -5.45 3.18 -11.99
C ILE A 137 -5.82 2.43 -10.70
N GLU A 138 -6.87 2.89 -10.02
CA GLU A 138 -7.52 2.15 -8.95
C GLU A 138 -8.54 1.18 -9.57
N VAL A 139 -8.37 -0.11 -9.35
CA VAL A 139 -9.34 -1.11 -9.78
C VAL A 139 -10.28 -1.46 -8.63
N VAL A 140 -11.58 -1.32 -8.85
CA VAL A 140 -12.62 -1.75 -7.92
C VAL A 140 -13.42 -2.88 -8.55
N SER A 141 -13.63 -3.97 -7.83
CA SER A 141 -14.43 -5.09 -8.31
C SER A 141 -15.41 -5.54 -7.25
N CYS A 142 -16.60 -5.99 -7.68
CA CYS A 142 -17.55 -6.54 -6.76
C CYS A 142 -17.14 -7.96 -6.31
N PRO A 143 -17.56 -8.39 -5.10
CA PRO A 143 -17.34 -9.77 -4.69
C PRO A 143 -18.17 -10.72 -5.57
N THR A 144 -17.67 -11.94 -5.77
CA THR A 144 -18.47 -13.00 -6.43
C THR A 144 -19.72 -13.32 -5.61
N CYS A 145 -20.89 -13.17 -6.20
CA CYS A 145 -22.18 -13.45 -5.56
C CYS A 145 -23.07 -14.29 -6.49
N GLY A 146 -24.25 -14.69 -6.02
CA GLY A 146 -25.19 -15.49 -6.81
C GLY A 146 -25.73 -14.81 -8.08
N ARG A 147 -25.43 -13.52 -8.29
CA ARG A 147 -25.79 -12.76 -9.51
C ARG A 147 -24.68 -12.66 -10.53
N THR A 148 -23.46 -13.10 -10.19
CA THR A 148 -22.32 -13.08 -11.11
C THR A 148 -22.60 -13.97 -12.32
N GLN A 149 -22.46 -13.43 -13.53
CA GLN A 149 -22.81 -14.07 -14.80
C GLN A 149 -21.63 -14.31 -15.73
N ILE A 150 -20.44 -13.87 -15.32
CA ILE A 150 -19.18 -13.97 -16.07
C ILE A 150 -18.08 -14.58 -15.19
N ASN A 151 -16.96 -14.93 -15.79
CA ASN A 151 -15.76 -15.27 -15.01
C ASN A 151 -15.11 -14.00 -14.44
N LEU A 152 -15.75 -13.43 -13.40
CA LEU A 152 -15.36 -12.17 -12.78
C LEU A 152 -13.92 -12.20 -12.22
N ILE A 153 -13.51 -13.30 -11.60
CA ILE A 153 -12.17 -13.43 -11.00
C ILE A 153 -11.10 -13.32 -12.08
N ASP A 154 -11.26 -14.04 -13.19
CA ASP A 154 -10.30 -13.99 -14.31
C ASP A 154 -10.27 -12.60 -14.96
N LEU A 155 -11.45 -11.99 -15.19
CA LEU A 155 -11.54 -10.66 -15.77
C LEU A 155 -10.89 -9.60 -14.87
N ALA A 156 -11.21 -9.57 -13.58
CA ALA A 156 -10.63 -8.61 -12.63
C ALA A 156 -9.11 -8.76 -12.53
N THR A 157 -8.61 -9.99 -12.44
CA THR A 157 -7.16 -10.26 -12.40
C THR A 157 -6.46 -9.78 -13.68
N LYS A 158 -7.07 -9.99 -14.85
CA LYS A 158 -6.54 -9.51 -16.13
C LYS A 158 -6.55 -7.99 -16.21
N VAL A 159 -7.61 -7.34 -15.72
CA VAL A 159 -7.70 -5.88 -15.68
C VAL A 159 -6.63 -5.32 -14.75
N GLU A 160 -6.50 -5.81 -13.50
CA GLU A 160 -5.47 -5.37 -12.56
C GLU A 160 -4.07 -5.45 -13.18
N LYS A 161 -3.76 -6.58 -13.82
CA LYS A 161 -2.46 -6.75 -14.50
C LYS A 161 -2.29 -5.82 -15.68
N MET A 162 -3.33 -5.59 -16.48
CA MET A 162 -3.30 -4.72 -17.66
C MET A 162 -3.04 -3.27 -17.27
N VAL A 163 -3.62 -2.80 -16.15
CA VAL A 163 -3.55 -1.38 -15.75
C VAL A 163 -2.36 -1.05 -14.85
N GLU A 164 -1.55 -2.03 -14.47
CA GLU A 164 -0.45 -1.89 -13.50
C GLU A 164 0.50 -0.73 -13.84
N ASP A 165 0.81 -0.55 -15.11
CA ASP A 165 1.78 0.44 -15.59
C ASP A 165 1.14 1.70 -16.22
N TYR A 166 -0.20 1.80 -16.22
CA TYR A 166 -0.85 3.00 -16.75
C TYR A 166 -0.62 4.20 -15.82
N PRO A 167 -0.23 5.36 -16.37
CA PRO A 167 0.03 6.57 -15.58
C PRO A 167 -1.24 7.34 -15.20
N LEU A 168 -2.42 6.86 -15.62
CA LEU A 168 -3.71 7.53 -15.42
C LEU A 168 -4.10 7.51 -13.95
N ASP A 169 -4.66 8.62 -13.47
CA ASP A 169 -5.18 8.77 -12.09
C ASP A 169 -6.71 8.67 -12.12
N ILE A 170 -7.21 7.47 -12.40
CA ILE A 170 -8.64 7.17 -12.56
C ILE A 170 -9.02 5.89 -11.83
N LYS A 171 -10.33 5.71 -11.65
CA LYS A 171 -10.95 4.52 -11.08
C LYS A 171 -11.61 3.67 -12.18
N VAL A 172 -11.24 2.38 -12.23
CA VAL A 172 -11.80 1.39 -13.15
C VAL A 172 -12.61 0.37 -12.38
N ALA A 173 -13.88 0.16 -12.78
CA ALA A 173 -14.79 -0.79 -12.15
C ALA A 173 -14.91 -2.09 -12.96
N VAL A 174 -14.85 -3.25 -12.29
CA VAL A 174 -15.08 -4.57 -12.89
C VAL A 174 -16.22 -5.26 -12.14
N MET A 175 -17.39 -5.31 -12.76
CA MET A 175 -18.63 -5.77 -12.13
C MET A 175 -19.14 -7.07 -12.76
N GLY A 176 -19.55 -8.02 -11.92
CA GLY A 176 -19.93 -9.38 -12.33
C GLY A 176 -21.36 -9.51 -12.85
N CYS A 177 -22.20 -8.47 -12.76
CA CYS A 177 -23.57 -8.51 -13.27
C CYS A 177 -24.06 -7.13 -13.74
N VAL A 178 -24.99 -7.14 -14.73
CA VAL A 178 -25.59 -5.91 -15.27
C VAL A 178 -26.71 -5.33 -14.39
N VAL A 179 -27.12 -6.03 -13.32
CA VAL A 179 -28.24 -5.58 -12.46
C VAL A 179 -27.76 -4.47 -11.51
N ASN A 180 -26.72 -4.72 -10.73
CA ASN A 180 -26.15 -3.76 -9.79
C ASN A 180 -24.89 -3.07 -10.37
N GLY A 181 -24.26 -3.73 -11.36
CA GLY A 181 -23.00 -3.27 -11.94
C GLY A 181 -22.98 -1.82 -12.40
N PRO A 182 -23.98 -1.34 -13.15
CA PRO A 182 -24.05 0.07 -13.56
C PRO A 182 -24.15 1.03 -12.37
N GLY A 183 -24.89 0.67 -11.31
CA GLY A 183 -24.99 1.49 -10.09
C GLY A 183 -23.70 1.52 -9.28
N GLU A 184 -23.05 0.37 -9.13
CA GLU A 184 -21.77 0.24 -8.41
C GLU A 184 -20.60 0.84 -9.20
N ALA A 185 -20.66 0.82 -10.54
CA ALA A 185 -19.66 1.46 -11.41
C ALA A 185 -19.88 2.97 -11.61
N LYS A 186 -20.96 3.56 -11.06
CA LYS A 186 -21.32 4.96 -11.27
C LYS A 186 -20.26 5.94 -10.75
N GLU A 187 -19.57 5.56 -9.70
CA GLU A 187 -18.50 6.38 -9.11
C GLU A 187 -17.11 6.12 -9.72
N ALA A 188 -17.04 5.21 -10.72
CA ALA A 188 -15.82 4.96 -11.47
C ALA A 188 -15.81 5.77 -12.77
N ASP A 189 -14.60 6.14 -13.18
CA ASP A 189 -14.42 6.88 -14.45
C ASP A 189 -14.69 6.00 -15.66
N LEU A 190 -14.30 4.71 -15.57
CA LEU A 190 -14.50 3.70 -16.59
C LEU A 190 -14.86 2.36 -15.94
N GLY A 191 -15.63 1.51 -16.60
CA GLY A 191 -15.93 0.21 -16.04
C GLY A 191 -16.56 -0.76 -17.03
N VAL A 192 -16.57 -2.02 -16.61
CA VAL A 192 -17.30 -3.10 -17.30
C VAL A 192 -18.23 -3.80 -16.35
N ALA A 193 -19.40 -4.21 -16.85
CA ALA A 193 -20.37 -5.01 -16.11
C ALA A 193 -20.78 -6.22 -16.94
N GLY A 194 -20.54 -7.42 -16.41
CA GLY A 194 -20.83 -8.67 -17.10
C GLY A 194 -22.31 -9.03 -17.10
N GLY A 195 -22.76 -9.71 -18.16
CA GLY A 195 -24.09 -10.30 -18.30
C GLY A 195 -23.99 -11.67 -18.99
N ILE A 196 -25.10 -12.31 -19.24
CA ILE A 196 -25.16 -13.65 -19.89
C ILE A 196 -24.71 -13.54 -21.34
N GLY A 197 -23.46 -13.96 -21.63
CA GLY A 197 -22.86 -13.94 -22.97
C GLY A 197 -22.53 -12.53 -23.52
N GLU A 198 -22.85 -11.50 -22.78
CA GLU A 198 -22.64 -10.10 -23.15
C GLU A 198 -22.36 -9.26 -21.91
N GLY A 199 -21.87 -8.06 -22.10
CA GLY A 199 -21.66 -7.11 -21.02
C GLY A 199 -21.72 -5.66 -21.48
N LEU A 200 -21.53 -4.77 -20.53
CA LEU A 200 -21.63 -3.32 -20.73
C LEU A 200 -20.26 -2.68 -20.50
N LEU A 201 -19.90 -1.74 -21.36
CA LEU A 201 -18.85 -0.77 -21.12
C LEU A 201 -19.50 0.53 -20.61
N ILE A 202 -19.00 1.03 -19.49
CA ILE A 202 -19.57 2.17 -18.75
C ILE A 202 -18.49 3.22 -18.62
N LYS A 203 -18.80 4.47 -18.97
CA LYS A 203 -17.88 5.61 -18.82
C LYS A 203 -18.62 6.73 -18.10
N HIS A 204 -18.04 7.23 -17.00
CA HIS A 204 -18.65 8.27 -16.16
C HIS A 204 -20.11 7.96 -15.74
N GLY A 205 -20.39 6.71 -15.44
CA GLY A 205 -21.73 6.25 -15.03
C GLY A 205 -22.72 6.01 -16.16
N GLU A 206 -22.34 6.26 -17.41
CA GLU A 206 -23.19 6.04 -18.58
C GLU A 206 -22.78 4.79 -19.37
N ILE A 207 -23.75 4.03 -19.86
CA ILE A 207 -23.49 2.87 -20.72
C ILE A 207 -23.11 3.35 -22.11
N VAL A 208 -21.86 3.10 -22.52
CA VAL A 208 -21.32 3.54 -23.82
C VAL A 208 -21.49 2.48 -24.90
N LYS A 209 -21.27 1.21 -24.53
CA LYS A 209 -21.35 0.08 -25.46
C LYS A 209 -21.92 -1.15 -24.76
N LYS A 210 -22.62 -1.99 -25.54
CA LYS A 210 -23.01 -3.35 -25.19
C LYS A 210 -22.21 -4.29 -26.08
N LEU A 211 -21.49 -5.24 -25.50
CA LEU A 211 -20.47 -6.04 -26.19
C LEU A 211 -20.57 -7.52 -25.74
N PRO A 212 -20.13 -8.47 -26.58
CA PRO A 212 -19.87 -9.83 -26.15
C PRO A 212 -18.89 -9.87 -24.98
N GLU A 213 -18.99 -10.88 -24.10
CA GLU A 213 -18.15 -11.01 -22.91
C GLU A 213 -16.65 -10.99 -23.23
N ASP A 214 -16.23 -11.68 -24.29
CA ASP A 214 -14.85 -11.76 -24.74
C ASP A 214 -14.28 -10.44 -25.28
N GLN A 215 -15.13 -9.47 -25.59
CA GLN A 215 -14.76 -8.14 -26.07
C GLN A 215 -14.65 -7.09 -24.93
N LEU A 216 -15.04 -7.43 -23.69
CA LEU A 216 -15.02 -6.47 -22.57
C LEU A 216 -13.61 -5.99 -22.24
N LEU A 217 -12.65 -6.91 -22.12
CA LEU A 217 -11.26 -6.54 -21.83
C LEU A 217 -10.58 -5.76 -22.95
N PRO A 218 -10.70 -6.17 -24.25
CA PRO A 218 -10.22 -5.36 -25.38
C PRO A 218 -10.81 -3.95 -25.43
N ALA A 219 -12.13 -3.83 -25.24
CA ALA A 219 -12.81 -2.54 -25.28
C ALA A 219 -12.39 -1.63 -24.12
N LEU A 220 -12.22 -2.18 -22.92
CA LEU A 220 -11.70 -1.44 -21.77
C LEU A 220 -10.30 -0.92 -22.06
N LYS A 221 -9.43 -1.75 -22.64
CA LYS A 221 -8.08 -1.36 -23.04
C LYS A 221 -8.08 -0.24 -24.07
N GLU A 222 -8.92 -0.33 -25.10
CA GLU A 222 -9.06 0.68 -26.14
C GLU A 222 -9.43 2.06 -25.56
N GLU A 223 -10.39 2.10 -24.61
CA GLU A 223 -10.77 3.35 -23.93
C GLU A 223 -9.63 3.92 -23.08
N LEU A 224 -8.86 3.05 -22.40
CA LEU A 224 -7.70 3.49 -21.59
C LEU A 224 -6.57 4.02 -22.47
N ASP A 225 -6.28 3.37 -23.60
CA ASP A 225 -5.23 3.79 -24.52
C ASP A 225 -5.54 5.16 -25.18
N HIS A 226 -6.82 5.53 -25.27
CA HIS A 226 -7.30 6.81 -25.83
C HIS A 226 -7.91 7.74 -24.78
N TRP A 227 -7.59 7.53 -23.51
CA TRP A 227 -8.17 8.31 -22.41
C TRP A 227 -7.82 9.79 -22.51
N SER A 228 -8.83 10.64 -22.51
CA SER A 228 -8.70 12.11 -22.64
C SER A 228 -9.51 12.84 -21.56
#